data_3a38524859e216d6efdfe850b68f40ea
#
_entry.id   3a38524859e216d6efdfe850b68f40ea
#
_cell.length_a   1.000
_cell.length_b   1.000
_cell.length_c   1.000
_cell.angle_alpha   90.00
_cell.angle_beta   90.00
_cell.angle_gamma   90.00
#
_symmetry.space_group_name_H-M   'P 1'
#
loop_
_entity.id
_entity.type
_entity.pdbx_description
1 polymer ?
#
loop_
_entity_poly.entity_id
_entity_poly.type
_entity_poly.pdbx_seq_one_letter_code
_entity_poly.pdbx_strand_id
1 'polypeptide(L)'
;MAIYHLEAKVVGRGAGRSAVAASAYLSCSRLYNDYDGIQHDYTRKQGLAWQQVFLPEYAPQEWQDREKLWNAVEEVETAKDSRLAREFVVALPIELNREEQVELLQEFIREQFVSDGMCADAAIHDTDG
;
A
#
# COMPACT_ATOMS: atom_id res chain seq x y z
N MET A 1 -1.80 -1.06 -22.30
CA MET A 1 -2.97 -1.69 -21.65
C MET A 1 -3.55 -0.75 -20.60
N ALA A 2 -4.84 -0.55 -20.61
CA ALA A 2 -5.47 0.42 -19.73
C ALA A 2 -5.93 -0.23 -18.42
N ILE A 3 -5.90 0.57 -17.35
CA ILE A 3 -6.56 0.23 -16.10
C ILE A 3 -7.93 0.88 -16.15
N TYR A 4 -8.98 0.06 -16.11
CA TYR A 4 -10.34 0.53 -16.38
C TYR A 4 -11.08 1.09 -15.19
N HIS A 5 -10.70 0.68 -13.98
CA HIS A 5 -11.39 1.12 -12.77
C HIS A 5 -10.38 1.61 -11.77
N LEU A 6 -10.63 2.78 -11.22
CA LEU A 6 -9.76 3.37 -10.22
C LEU A 6 -10.61 4.08 -9.18
N GLU A 7 -10.55 3.62 -7.94
CA GLU A 7 -11.11 4.32 -6.80
C GLU A 7 -10.00 4.86 -5.94
N ALA A 8 -10.15 6.10 -5.46
CA ALA A 8 -9.16 6.74 -4.62
C ALA A 8 -9.80 7.14 -3.29
N LYS A 9 -9.09 6.88 -2.20
CA LYS A 9 -9.50 7.25 -0.85
C LYS A 9 -8.30 7.83 -0.10
N VAL A 10 -8.57 8.63 0.91
CA VAL A 10 -7.53 9.14 1.79
C VAL A 10 -7.49 8.30 3.07
N VAL A 11 -6.30 7.90 3.49
CA VAL A 11 -6.08 7.29 4.79
C VAL A 11 -5.79 8.44 5.75
N GLY A 12 -6.81 8.86 6.47
CA GLY A 12 -6.74 10.02 7.36
C GLY A 12 -6.78 9.63 8.83
N ARG A 13 -5.88 10.19 9.61
CA ARG A 13 -5.83 9.94 11.05
C ARG A 13 -7.10 10.45 11.73
N GLY A 14 -7.63 11.59 11.27
CA GLY A 14 -8.86 12.16 11.82
C GLY A 14 -10.09 11.27 11.65
N ALA A 15 -10.07 10.38 10.66
CA ALA A 15 -11.12 9.40 10.44
C ALA A 15 -10.87 8.09 11.21
N GLY A 16 -9.87 8.07 12.09
CA GLY A 16 -9.53 6.88 12.87
C GLY A 16 -8.72 5.84 12.09
N ARG A 17 -8.15 6.21 10.96
CA ARG A 17 -7.38 5.29 10.13
C ARG A 17 -5.89 5.41 10.40
N SER A 18 -5.18 4.33 10.13
CA SER A 18 -3.73 4.22 10.30
C SER A 18 -3.10 3.72 8.99
N ALA A 19 -2.00 4.35 8.60
CA ALA A 19 -1.24 3.89 7.42
C ALA A 19 -0.63 2.51 7.67
N VAL A 20 -0.13 2.27 8.89
CA VAL A 20 0.43 0.97 9.26
C VAL A 20 -0.65 -0.12 9.19
N ALA A 21 -1.84 0.16 9.74
CA ALA A 21 -2.96 -0.80 9.69
C ALA A 21 -3.40 -1.09 8.26
N ALA A 22 -3.45 -0.05 7.42
CA ALA A 22 -3.84 -0.21 6.01
C ALA A 22 -2.83 -1.09 5.25
N SER A 23 -1.54 -0.89 5.52
CA SER A 23 -0.48 -1.72 4.92
C SER A 23 -0.55 -3.16 5.41
N ALA A 24 -0.80 -3.38 6.70
CA ALA A 24 -0.94 -4.71 7.26
C ALA A 24 -2.12 -5.46 6.62
N TYR A 25 -3.24 -4.78 6.45
CA TYR A 25 -4.43 -5.32 5.79
C TYR A 25 -4.12 -5.69 4.34
N LEU A 26 -3.49 -4.77 3.61
CA LEU A 26 -3.13 -4.94 2.21
C LEU A 26 -2.24 -6.15 1.99
N SER A 27 -1.23 -6.32 2.83
CA SER A 27 -0.20 -7.34 2.66
C SER A 27 -0.46 -8.61 3.47
N CYS A 28 -1.61 -8.72 4.13
CA CYS A 28 -1.98 -9.88 4.97
C CYS A 28 -0.88 -10.16 6.00
N SER A 29 -0.37 -9.12 6.63
CA SER A 29 0.76 -9.23 7.55
C SER A 29 0.43 -8.68 8.93
N ARG A 30 1.41 -8.77 9.81
CA ARG A 30 1.32 -8.26 11.18
C ARG A 30 2.34 -7.13 11.33
N LEU A 31 1.84 -5.92 11.57
CA LEU A 31 2.68 -4.72 11.67
C LEU A 31 2.33 -3.96 12.96
N TYR A 32 3.38 -3.48 13.64
CA TYR A 32 3.20 -2.69 14.85
C TYR A 32 3.20 -1.21 14.50
N ASN A 33 2.22 -0.47 15.02
CA ASN A 33 2.12 0.98 14.82
C ASN A 33 2.57 1.68 16.09
N ASP A 34 3.68 2.40 16.01
CA ASP A 34 4.23 3.14 17.14
C ASP A 34 3.31 4.25 17.63
N TYR A 35 2.56 4.85 16.71
CA TYR A 35 1.67 5.97 17.04
C TYR A 35 0.55 5.56 17.99
N ASP A 36 -0.13 4.46 17.69
CA ASP A 36 -1.26 4.00 18.53
C ASP A 36 -0.90 2.88 19.49
N GLY A 37 0.31 2.34 19.37
CA GLY A 37 0.77 1.24 20.22
C GLY A 37 0.06 -0.08 19.95
N ILE A 38 -0.51 -0.24 18.77
CA ILE A 38 -1.30 -1.43 18.42
C ILE A 38 -0.56 -2.29 17.41
N GLN A 39 -0.59 -3.59 17.65
CA GLN A 39 -0.13 -4.58 16.68
C GLN A 39 -1.31 -4.93 15.78
N HIS A 40 -1.24 -4.51 14.52
CA HIS A 40 -2.29 -4.79 13.54
C HIS A 40 -1.95 -6.11 12.85
N ASP A 41 -2.77 -7.13 13.09
CA ASP A 41 -2.51 -8.49 12.61
C ASP A 41 -3.59 -8.95 11.65
N TYR A 42 -3.23 -9.10 10.38
CA TYR A 42 -4.10 -9.60 9.33
C TYR A 42 -3.54 -10.89 8.71
N THR A 43 -2.72 -11.62 9.46
CA THR A 43 -2.09 -12.85 8.96
C THR A 43 -3.09 -13.96 8.66
N ARG A 44 -4.30 -13.88 9.22
CA ARG A 44 -5.38 -14.84 8.94
C ARG A 44 -6.13 -14.54 7.66
N LYS A 45 -5.99 -13.33 7.13
CA LYS A 45 -6.63 -12.93 5.89
C LYS A 45 -6.01 -13.70 4.74
N GLN A 46 -6.84 -14.18 3.83
CA GLN A 46 -6.40 -14.99 2.69
C GLN A 46 -6.59 -14.25 1.37
N GLY A 47 -6.07 -14.82 0.30
CA GLY A 47 -6.26 -14.31 -1.04
C GLY A 47 -5.12 -13.43 -1.55
N LEU A 48 -4.06 -13.26 -0.77
CA LEU A 48 -2.91 -12.50 -1.24
C LEU A 48 -2.18 -13.28 -2.34
N ALA A 49 -2.13 -12.70 -3.54
CA ALA A 49 -1.47 -13.32 -4.68
C ALA A 49 -0.09 -12.73 -4.96
N TRP A 50 0.10 -11.45 -4.62
CA TRP A 50 1.35 -10.73 -4.87
C TRP A 50 1.37 -9.46 -4.05
N GLN A 51 2.56 -9.02 -3.65
CA GLN A 51 2.73 -7.75 -2.95
C GLN A 51 4.14 -7.22 -3.17
N GLN A 52 4.28 -5.90 -3.13
CA GLN A 52 5.58 -5.25 -3.29
C GLN A 52 5.52 -3.82 -2.75
N VAL A 53 6.63 -3.38 -2.15
CA VAL A 53 6.85 -1.98 -1.79
C VAL A 53 7.75 -1.37 -2.86
N PHE A 54 7.38 -0.16 -3.32
CA PHE A 54 8.12 0.58 -4.34
C PHE A 54 8.68 1.84 -3.71
N LEU A 55 9.96 2.08 -3.92
CA LEU A 55 10.63 3.25 -3.39
C LEU A 55 11.22 4.09 -4.52
N PRO A 56 11.15 5.43 -4.42
CA PRO A 56 11.92 6.29 -5.32
C PRO A 56 13.41 6.16 -5.00
N GLU A 57 14.23 6.61 -5.93
CA GLU A 57 15.68 6.45 -5.87
C GLU A 57 16.30 6.99 -4.58
N TYR A 58 15.74 8.05 -4.04
CA TYR A 58 16.29 8.73 -2.86
C TYR A 58 15.80 8.20 -1.53
N ALA A 59 14.85 7.27 -1.54
CA ALA A 59 14.28 6.77 -0.29
C ALA A 59 15.26 5.84 0.42
N PRO A 60 15.27 5.85 1.76
CA PRO A 60 16.08 4.89 2.52
C PRO A 60 15.71 3.46 2.16
N GLN A 61 16.71 2.62 1.96
CA GLN A 61 16.47 1.22 1.59
C GLN A 61 15.70 0.44 2.67
N GLU A 62 15.82 0.85 3.92
CA GLU A 62 15.09 0.22 5.03
C GLU A 62 13.57 0.33 4.87
N TRP A 63 13.09 1.27 4.04
CA TRP A 63 11.67 1.43 3.79
C TRP A 63 11.09 0.36 2.87
N GLN A 64 11.90 -0.57 2.39
CA GLN A 64 11.37 -1.81 1.78
C GLN A 64 10.60 -2.64 2.81
N ASP A 65 10.91 -2.46 4.09
CA ASP A 65 10.12 -3.00 5.19
C ASP A 65 8.93 -2.07 5.42
N ARG A 66 7.71 -2.56 5.15
CA ARG A 66 6.52 -1.71 5.24
C ARG A 66 6.24 -1.21 6.64
N GLU A 67 6.63 -1.94 7.67
CA GLU A 67 6.48 -1.45 9.04
C GLU A 67 7.32 -0.19 9.25
N LYS A 68 8.56 -0.20 8.79
CA LYS A 68 9.44 0.97 8.90
C LYS A 68 8.96 2.13 8.05
N LEU A 69 8.51 1.85 6.82
CA LEU A 69 8.01 2.88 5.92
C LEU A 69 6.82 3.61 6.53
N TRP A 70 5.79 2.86 6.90
CA TRP A 70 4.54 3.50 7.34
C TRP A 70 4.62 4.07 8.74
N ASN A 71 5.46 3.52 9.62
CA ASN A 71 5.75 4.18 10.89
C ASN A 71 6.49 5.50 10.69
N ALA A 72 7.41 5.57 9.70
CA ALA A 72 8.09 6.82 9.38
C ALA A 72 7.11 7.88 8.88
N VAL A 73 6.13 7.49 8.05
CA VAL A 73 5.10 8.40 7.57
C VAL A 73 4.27 8.93 8.74
N GLU A 74 3.85 8.06 9.64
CA GLU A 74 3.01 8.47 10.77
C GLU A 74 3.77 9.34 11.77
N GLU A 75 5.08 9.14 11.89
CA GLU A 75 5.92 9.96 12.76
C GLU A 75 6.07 11.39 12.23
N VAL A 76 6.24 11.55 10.92
CA VAL A 76 6.40 12.86 10.28
C VAL A 76 5.10 13.65 10.31
N GLU A 77 3.97 12.97 10.14
CA GLU A 77 2.66 13.58 10.11
C GLU A 77 2.07 13.65 11.52
N THR A 78 2.26 14.76 12.20
CA THR A 78 1.99 14.88 13.63
C THR A 78 0.59 15.37 14.00
N ALA A 79 -0.17 15.95 13.06
CA ALA A 79 -1.49 16.48 13.36
C ALA A 79 -2.54 15.38 13.56
N LYS A 80 -3.54 15.66 14.38
CA LYS A 80 -4.61 14.71 14.68
C LYS A 80 -5.44 14.32 13.45
N ASP A 81 -5.48 15.20 12.45
CA ASP A 81 -6.25 15.01 11.22
C ASP A 81 -5.35 14.84 10.01
N SER A 82 -4.10 14.44 10.22
CA SER A 82 -3.13 14.24 9.12
C SER A 82 -3.64 13.25 8.09
N ARG A 83 -3.36 13.58 6.83
CA ARG A 83 -3.55 12.67 5.71
C ARG A 83 -2.29 11.85 5.57
N LEU A 84 -2.38 10.57 5.90
CA LEU A 84 -1.21 9.70 5.99
C LEU A 84 -0.84 9.07 4.65
N ALA A 85 -1.84 8.78 3.82
CA ALA A 85 -1.62 8.14 2.54
C ALA A 85 -2.84 8.30 1.65
N ARG A 86 -2.68 8.00 0.37
CA ARG A 86 -3.79 7.81 -0.56
C ARG A 86 -3.86 6.32 -0.87
N GLU A 87 -5.06 5.80 -0.90
CA GLU A 87 -5.31 4.40 -1.17
C GLU A 87 -6.07 4.27 -2.49
N PHE A 88 -5.58 3.42 -3.37
CA PHE A 88 -6.19 3.22 -4.68
C PHE A 88 -6.59 1.76 -4.84
N VAL A 89 -7.79 1.55 -5.36
CA VAL A 89 -8.25 0.23 -5.76
C VAL A 89 -8.37 0.23 -7.27
N VAL A 90 -7.66 -0.67 -7.93
CA VAL A 90 -7.66 -0.78 -9.38
C VAL A 90 -8.11 -2.17 -9.79
N ALA A 91 -8.89 -2.24 -10.88
CA ALA A 91 -9.28 -3.51 -11.48
C ALA A 91 -8.31 -3.84 -12.60
N LEU A 92 -7.66 -4.98 -12.50
CA LEU A 92 -6.75 -5.44 -13.55
C LEU A 92 -7.53 -6.25 -14.60
N PRO A 93 -7.14 -6.18 -15.88
CA PRO A 93 -7.80 -6.96 -16.91
C PRO A 93 -7.75 -8.47 -16.62
N ILE A 94 -8.90 -9.11 -16.66
CA ILE A 94 -9.01 -10.55 -16.35
C ILE A 94 -8.42 -11.44 -17.46
N GLU A 95 -8.31 -10.92 -18.67
CA GLU A 95 -7.72 -11.64 -19.78
C GLU A 95 -6.19 -11.77 -19.67
N LEU A 96 -5.57 -11.03 -18.76
CA LEU A 96 -4.14 -11.15 -18.52
C LEU A 96 -3.86 -12.26 -17.50
N ASN A 97 -2.76 -12.98 -17.68
CA ASN A 97 -2.32 -13.91 -16.66
C ASN A 97 -1.69 -13.13 -15.49
N ARG A 98 -1.37 -13.83 -14.40
CA ARG A 98 -0.84 -13.18 -13.20
C ARG A 98 0.45 -12.42 -13.47
N GLU A 99 1.36 -12.98 -14.22
CA GLU A 99 2.63 -12.34 -14.56
C GLU A 99 2.42 -11.04 -15.33
N GLU A 100 1.51 -11.05 -16.29
CA GLU A 100 1.18 -9.87 -17.07
C GLU A 100 0.48 -8.82 -16.20
N GLN A 101 -0.38 -9.24 -15.28
CA GLN A 101 -1.04 -8.33 -14.33
C GLN A 101 -0.01 -7.64 -13.42
N VAL A 102 0.98 -8.38 -12.94
CA VAL A 102 2.05 -7.83 -12.11
C VAL A 102 2.85 -6.80 -12.90
N GLU A 103 3.24 -7.12 -14.13
CA GLU A 103 4.00 -6.20 -14.97
C GLU A 103 3.22 -4.90 -15.24
N LEU A 104 1.93 -5.03 -15.56
CA LEU A 104 1.09 -3.87 -15.80
C LEU A 104 0.99 -2.98 -14.57
N LEU A 105 0.77 -3.57 -13.42
CA LEU A 105 0.66 -2.84 -12.16
C LEU A 105 1.98 -2.18 -11.77
N GLN A 106 3.10 -2.88 -11.91
CA GLN A 106 4.41 -2.32 -11.64
C GLN A 106 4.70 -1.10 -12.52
N GLU A 107 4.42 -1.21 -13.81
CA GLU A 107 4.61 -0.11 -14.75
C GLU A 107 3.74 1.09 -14.38
N PHE A 108 2.47 0.84 -14.08
CA PHE A 108 1.53 1.88 -13.66
C PHE A 108 2.03 2.61 -12.41
N ILE A 109 2.45 1.86 -11.39
CA ILE A 109 2.92 2.44 -10.13
C ILE A 109 4.19 3.25 -10.34
N ARG A 110 5.14 2.73 -11.12
CA ARG A 110 6.38 3.44 -11.38
C ARG A 110 6.15 4.74 -12.13
N GLU A 111 5.30 4.71 -13.14
CA GLU A 111 5.03 5.91 -13.95
C GLU A 111 4.19 6.95 -13.22
N GLN A 112 3.20 6.52 -12.45
CA GLN A 112 2.24 7.45 -11.84
C GLN A 112 2.67 7.95 -10.47
N PHE A 113 3.47 7.20 -9.74
CA PHE A 113 3.80 7.55 -8.36
C PHE A 113 5.30 7.62 -8.09
N VAL A 114 6.04 6.58 -8.39
CA VAL A 114 7.47 6.52 -8.06
C VAL A 114 8.26 7.57 -8.82
N SER A 115 7.95 7.80 -10.09
CA SER A 115 8.61 8.83 -10.90
C SER A 115 8.42 10.23 -10.35
N ASP A 116 7.35 10.46 -9.58
CA ASP A 116 7.08 11.73 -8.92
C ASP A 116 7.64 11.78 -7.49
N GLY A 117 8.45 10.81 -7.12
CA GLY A 117 9.11 10.79 -5.81
C GLY A 117 8.28 10.18 -4.69
N MET A 118 7.22 9.45 -5.02
CA MET A 118 6.35 8.83 -4.01
C MET A 118 6.73 7.38 -3.75
N CYS A 119 6.60 6.96 -2.48
CA CYS A 119 6.64 5.56 -2.11
C CYS A 119 5.27 4.93 -2.39
N ALA A 120 5.24 3.66 -2.72
CA ALA A 120 4.00 2.95 -2.94
C ALA A 120 4.06 1.55 -2.32
N ASP A 121 2.92 1.09 -1.83
CA ASP A 121 2.77 -0.23 -1.25
C ASP A 121 1.59 -0.89 -1.97
N ALA A 122 1.83 -2.01 -2.61
CA ALA A 122 0.84 -2.60 -3.50
C ALA A 122 0.67 -4.09 -3.26
N ALA A 123 -0.53 -4.58 -3.57
CA ALA A 123 -0.83 -6.00 -3.51
C ALA A 123 -1.89 -6.35 -4.54
N ILE A 124 -1.87 -7.59 -4.98
CA ILE A 124 -2.94 -8.17 -5.79
C ILE A 124 -3.63 -9.24 -4.94
N HIS A 125 -4.94 -9.14 -4.85
CA HIS A 125 -5.75 -10.12 -4.11
C HIS A 125 -6.63 -10.88 -5.08
N ASP A 126 -6.76 -12.18 -4.85
CA ASP A 126 -7.74 -12.99 -5.57
C ASP A 126 -9.09 -12.80 -4.90
N THR A 127 -10.10 -12.54 -5.72
CA THR A 127 -11.45 -12.26 -5.22
C THR A 127 -12.35 -13.48 -5.16
N ASP A 128 -11.86 -14.59 -5.64
CA ASP A 128 -12.61 -15.84 -5.68
C ASP A 128 -12.50 -16.58 -4.39
N GLY A 129 -12.67 -15.93 -3.35
CA GLY A 129 -12.45 -16.45 -2.03
C GLY A 129 -12.96 -17.78 -1.76
#